data_4a35b8e408228645f3ee8c273d80ea79
#
_entry.id   4a35b8e408228645f3ee8c273d80ea79
#
_cell.length_a   1.000
_cell.length_b   1.000
_cell.length_c   1.000
_cell.angle_alpha   90.00
_cell.angle_beta   90.00
_cell.angle_gamma   90.00
#
_symmetry.space_group_name_H-M   'P 1'
#
loop_
_entity.id
_entity.type
_entity.pdbx_description
1 polymer ?
#
loop_
_entity_poly.entity_id
_entity_poly.type
_entity_poly.pdbx_seq_one_letter_code
_entity_poly.pdbx_strand_id
1 'polypeptide(L)'
;YLYPFMGASKGTVPGSFLIPDGIGAGLDLSKKTIANSPFVARVYGLDKGFVDIPTTLSLDTVADPERITLPFYAVTTGEAALLGVITGGDLYAEVQAYKSGIVTPFNWITTRFIYRQMYRKLLNKKGEGVSIPQAQRNPVSPALRFYFLDGSNSSPSGIAAKAREDFLLRGLIPSRRLEPVVPLKLEFLVAESEKTTFGIKVHIMTPQSELERILAEVGKYSQRTVVVLRGYTSGGLSTSSPDHLPLERKAIEDISRLSEFYFYVDYLTAHEGSGGVSRARYAQNRSEQIMIEGPRFIIDPRETVSFALEELESFSKLGIEKFALANLAELAFSTRDSNRTENVEALLETVSLFDGPILYNPNLYMISRASHISDIPVSNSGYLIEDSVVPLLPAVLRESFWLFTGPVNLTSDFRRELLRAVDYGLFPSFYITSESSMKLVETASSDLFSTEYENWREKIEFAYDFVSKALENTLNSRLVERVEVAAGLFRNTYDNGTSITLNYNENPARAGDLEIEPLSYVVEVNR
;
A
#
# COMPACT_ATOMS: atom_id res chain seq x y z
N TYR A 1 27.82 4.58 -3.73
CA TYR A 1 27.84 4.64 -2.25
C TYR A 1 28.29 6.02 -1.78
N LEU A 2 27.51 6.68 -0.94
CA LEU A 2 27.96 7.75 -0.04
C LEU A 2 28.27 7.07 1.30
N TYR A 3 29.49 6.63 1.50
CA TYR A 3 29.90 5.90 2.69
C TYR A 3 31.21 6.46 3.26
N PRO A 4 31.34 6.55 4.56
CA PRO A 4 30.30 6.65 5.59
C PRO A 4 29.82 8.09 5.70
N PHE A 5 28.53 8.32 5.48
CA PHE A 5 27.98 9.66 5.65
C PHE A 5 27.36 9.79 7.05
N MET A 6 27.58 10.95 7.71
CA MET A 6 27.14 11.25 9.08
C MET A 6 27.63 10.28 10.14
N GLY A 7 28.90 10.01 10.09
CA GLY A 7 29.55 9.32 11.19
C GLY A 7 29.04 7.92 11.41
N ALA A 8 29.56 6.99 10.62
CA ALA A 8 29.47 5.59 10.98
C ALA A 8 29.90 5.44 12.45
N SER A 9 28.92 5.39 13.34
CA SER A 9 29.16 5.20 14.77
C SER A 9 29.55 3.75 15.03
N LYS A 10 30.49 3.54 15.95
CA LYS A 10 30.91 2.20 16.33
C LYS A 10 30.13 1.72 17.55
N GLY A 11 29.65 0.48 17.50
CA GLY A 11 28.93 -0.12 18.62
C GLY A 11 27.51 0.42 18.80
N THR A 12 26.97 0.29 19.98
CA THR A 12 25.67 0.84 20.34
C THR A 12 25.80 2.32 20.70
N VAL A 13 24.92 3.15 20.10
CA VAL A 13 24.89 4.60 20.31
C VAL A 13 23.42 5.07 20.36
N PRO A 14 23.12 6.18 21.04
CA PRO A 14 21.79 6.78 20.95
C PRO A 14 21.44 7.13 19.51
N GLY A 15 20.20 6.84 19.11
CA GLY A 15 19.69 7.18 17.78
C GLY A 15 19.02 6.01 17.06
N SER A 16 18.48 6.31 15.91
CA SER A 16 17.79 5.33 15.07
C SER A 16 17.98 5.61 13.59
N PHE A 17 17.98 4.57 12.78
CA PHE A 17 17.67 4.70 11.35
C PHE A 17 16.16 4.64 11.15
N LEU A 18 15.66 5.46 10.22
CA LEU A 18 14.27 5.48 9.81
C LEU A 18 14.19 5.15 8.32
N ILE A 19 13.35 4.18 7.98
CA ILE A 19 13.18 3.69 6.61
C ILE A 19 11.67 3.57 6.35
N PRO A 20 11.13 4.09 5.25
CA PRO A 20 9.72 3.96 4.91
C PRO A 20 9.40 2.57 4.30
N ASP A 21 9.75 1.51 5.02
CA ASP A 21 9.43 0.12 4.71
C ASP A 21 7.98 -0.16 5.13
N GLY A 22 7.10 -0.42 4.16
CA GLY A 22 5.68 -0.45 4.40
C GLY A 22 5.18 0.86 4.99
N ILE A 23 4.60 0.79 6.20
CA ILE A 23 4.19 2.01 6.93
C ILE A 23 5.39 2.82 7.43
N GLY A 24 6.51 2.13 7.69
CA GLY A 24 7.78 2.66 8.14
C GLY A 24 8.39 1.89 9.29
N ALA A 25 9.71 1.76 9.28
CA ALA A 25 10.53 1.03 10.23
C ALA A 25 11.54 1.91 10.94
N GLY A 26 11.75 1.63 12.23
CA GLY A 26 12.82 2.19 13.05
C GLY A 26 13.83 1.11 13.46
N LEU A 27 15.11 1.37 13.23
CA LEU A 27 16.22 0.53 13.65
C LEU A 27 16.98 1.25 14.80
N ASP A 28 16.74 0.81 16.02
CA ASP A 28 17.31 1.42 17.23
C ASP A 28 18.79 1.09 17.38
N LEU A 29 19.65 2.09 17.27
CA LEU A 29 21.12 1.95 17.34
C LEU A 29 21.64 1.78 18.78
N SER A 30 20.80 2.01 19.78
CA SER A 30 21.14 1.76 21.19
C SER A 30 21.05 0.28 21.57
N LYS A 31 20.38 -0.53 20.74
CA LYS A 31 20.20 -1.96 20.95
C LYS A 31 21.17 -2.79 20.11
N LYS A 32 21.70 -3.86 20.72
CA LYS A 32 22.39 -4.90 19.95
C LYS A 32 21.36 -5.60 19.05
N THR A 33 21.72 -5.80 17.81
CA THR A 33 20.89 -6.59 16.89
C THR A 33 21.13 -8.08 17.09
N ILE A 34 20.05 -8.86 16.88
CA ILE A 34 20.11 -10.33 16.75
C ILE A 34 20.10 -10.75 15.27
N ALA A 35 19.90 -9.81 14.36
CA ALA A 35 19.89 -10.07 12.93
C ALA A 35 21.29 -10.47 12.43
N ASN A 36 21.31 -11.43 11.50
CA ASN A 36 22.53 -11.88 10.82
C ASN A 36 22.77 -11.14 9.50
N SER A 37 21.75 -10.43 9.02
CA SER A 37 21.76 -9.71 7.74
C SER A 37 21.40 -8.23 7.93
N PRO A 38 21.96 -7.34 7.10
CA PRO A 38 21.57 -5.93 7.07
C PRO A 38 20.15 -5.80 6.51
N PHE A 39 19.52 -4.65 6.75
CA PHE A 39 18.34 -4.25 5.98
C PHE A 39 18.79 -3.90 4.56
N VAL A 40 18.18 -4.52 3.57
CA VAL A 40 18.41 -4.24 2.15
C VAL A 40 17.08 -4.36 1.41
N ALA A 41 16.54 -3.25 0.98
CA ALA A 41 15.29 -3.24 0.23
C ALA A 41 15.32 -2.27 -0.96
N ARG A 42 14.69 -2.66 -2.04
CA ARG A 42 14.53 -1.81 -3.22
C ARG A 42 13.42 -0.80 -3.01
N VAL A 43 13.71 0.42 -3.46
CA VAL A 43 12.68 1.44 -3.63
C VAL A 43 11.69 0.93 -4.68
N TYR A 44 10.40 1.00 -4.35
CA TYR A 44 9.28 0.51 -5.17
C TYR A 44 9.26 -1.01 -5.41
N GLY A 45 9.86 -1.78 -4.49
CA GLY A 45 9.84 -3.24 -4.50
C GLY A 45 10.80 -3.90 -5.50
N LEU A 46 10.80 -5.20 -5.51
CA LEU A 46 11.67 -6.01 -6.34
C LEU A 46 11.37 -5.83 -7.83
N ASP A 47 12.41 -5.87 -8.64
CA ASP A 47 12.26 -5.90 -10.10
C ASP A 47 11.97 -7.34 -10.56
N LYS A 48 10.69 -7.65 -10.70
CA LYS A 48 10.19 -9.00 -11.06
C LYS A 48 10.75 -9.53 -12.38
N GLY A 49 11.23 -8.65 -13.26
CA GLY A 49 11.91 -9.06 -14.50
C GLY A 49 13.23 -9.80 -14.29
N PHE A 50 13.81 -9.69 -13.08
CA PHE A 50 15.09 -10.31 -12.70
C PHE A 50 14.96 -11.31 -11.55
N VAL A 51 13.76 -11.55 -11.06
CA VAL A 51 13.55 -12.47 -9.94
C VAL A 51 13.55 -13.90 -10.47
N ASP A 52 14.53 -14.70 -9.99
CA ASP A 52 14.39 -16.15 -9.95
C ASP A 52 13.46 -16.50 -8.78
N ILE A 53 12.61 -17.48 -8.94
CA ILE A 53 11.83 -18.02 -7.82
C ILE A 53 12.83 -18.54 -6.79
N PRO A 54 12.90 -18.01 -5.57
CA PRO A 54 13.87 -18.44 -4.57
C PRO A 54 13.64 -19.91 -4.25
N THR A 55 14.71 -20.72 -4.39
CA THR A 55 14.67 -22.16 -4.11
C THR A 55 14.93 -22.48 -2.64
N THR A 56 15.34 -21.50 -1.85
CA THR A 56 15.61 -21.66 -0.41
C THR A 56 15.22 -20.41 0.36
N LEU A 57 14.37 -20.57 1.39
CA LEU A 57 14.12 -19.53 2.39
C LEU A 57 15.30 -19.48 3.35
N SER A 58 15.90 -18.30 3.56
CA SER A 58 16.79 -18.07 4.70
C SER A 58 15.96 -17.72 5.95
N LEU A 59 16.52 -17.88 7.14
CA LEU A 59 15.84 -17.53 8.40
C LEU A 59 15.52 -16.02 8.50
N ASP A 60 16.24 -15.20 7.73
CA ASP A 60 16.04 -13.74 7.67
C ASP A 60 15.17 -13.30 6.47
N THR A 61 14.60 -14.26 5.72
CA THR A 61 13.77 -13.97 4.56
C THR A 61 12.31 -13.82 5.01
N VAL A 62 11.71 -12.67 4.73
CA VAL A 62 10.28 -12.44 4.89
C VAL A 62 9.59 -12.92 3.61
N ALA A 63 8.51 -13.69 3.75
CA ALA A 63 7.82 -14.30 2.60
C ALA A 63 7.21 -13.23 1.68
N ASP A 64 6.56 -12.22 2.28
CA ASP A 64 5.93 -11.10 1.57
C ASP A 64 6.40 -9.78 2.21
N PRO A 65 7.60 -9.29 1.88
CA PRO A 65 8.12 -8.05 2.44
C PRO A 65 7.32 -6.85 1.95
N GLU A 66 7.12 -5.88 2.83
CA GLU A 66 6.57 -4.59 2.48
C GLU A 66 7.49 -3.83 1.51
N ARG A 67 6.97 -2.78 0.89
CA ARG A 67 7.74 -1.99 -0.07
C ARG A 67 8.15 -0.64 0.50
N ILE A 68 9.30 -0.15 0.08
CA ILE A 68 9.66 1.25 0.22
C ILE A 68 8.92 2.04 -0.86
N THR A 69 7.78 2.64 -0.51
CA THR A 69 6.95 3.42 -1.45
C THR A 69 7.39 4.88 -1.54
N LEU A 70 8.10 5.39 -0.53
CA LEU A 70 8.64 6.73 -0.47
C LEU A 70 10.18 6.68 -0.53
N PRO A 71 10.83 7.32 -1.53
CA PRO A 71 12.26 7.18 -1.78
C PRO A 71 13.10 8.09 -0.86
N PHE A 72 13.12 7.78 0.43
CA PHE A 72 14.00 8.45 1.39
C PHE A 72 14.45 7.50 2.50
N TYR A 73 15.39 7.96 3.31
CA TYR A 73 15.82 7.35 4.55
C TYR A 73 16.36 8.44 5.49
N ALA A 74 16.43 8.14 6.77
CA ALA A 74 17.00 9.09 7.72
C ALA A 74 17.79 8.41 8.82
N VAL A 75 18.65 9.21 9.47
CA VAL A 75 19.26 8.88 10.75
C VAL A 75 18.98 10.02 11.72
N THR A 76 18.56 9.67 12.93
CA THR A 76 18.32 10.65 13.99
C THR A 76 19.00 10.24 15.29
N THR A 77 19.50 11.23 16.03
CA THR A 77 20.00 11.07 17.41
C THR A 77 18.99 11.57 18.44
N GLY A 78 17.83 12.08 17.98
CA GLY A 78 16.84 12.77 18.80
C GLY A 78 17.06 14.29 18.88
N GLU A 79 18.30 14.78 18.88
CA GLU A 79 18.64 16.21 18.88
C GLU A 79 18.92 16.74 17.46
N ALA A 80 19.49 15.89 16.62
CA ALA A 80 19.82 16.20 15.23
C ALA A 80 19.47 15.01 14.32
N ALA A 81 19.16 15.29 13.06
CA ALA A 81 18.90 14.26 12.07
C ALA A 81 19.47 14.63 10.69
N LEU A 82 19.71 13.59 9.90
CA LEU A 82 19.97 13.69 8.48
C LEU A 82 18.86 12.94 7.73
N LEU A 83 18.17 13.65 6.86
CA LEU A 83 17.24 13.07 5.90
C LEU A 83 17.91 13.01 4.53
N GLY A 84 17.98 11.83 3.94
CA GLY A 84 18.43 11.60 2.57
C GLY A 84 17.25 11.27 1.65
N VAL A 85 16.88 12.20 0.76
CA VAL A 85 15.83 12.00 -0.24
C VAL A 85 16.46 11.61 -1.57
N ILE A 86 16.01 10.50 -2.13
CA ILE A 86 16.45 10.04 -3.46
C ILE A 86 15.65 10.82 -4.50
N THR A 87 16.31 11.78 -5.16
CA THR A 87 15.65 12.71 -6.07
C THR A 87 15.82 12.34 -7.55
N GLY A 88 16.64 11.34 -7.84
CA GLY A 88 16.83 10.79 -9.18
C GLY A 88 17.38 9.37 -9.13
N GLY A 89 16.97 8.54 -10.10
CA GLY A 89 17.37 7.13 -10.20
C GLY A 89 16.68 6.21 -9.17
N ASP A 90 15.63 6.68 -8.52
CA ASP A 90 14.86 5.99 -7.47
C ASP A 90 14.30 4.63 -7.92
N LEU A 91 13.87 4.50 -9.19
CA LEU A 91 13.45 3.21 -9.77
C LEU A 91 14.53 2.11 -9.71
N TYR A 92 15.79 2.49 -9.61
CA TYR A 92 16.94 1.58 -9.55
C TYR A 92 17.70 1.71 -8.23
N ALA A 93 17.12 2.38 -7.25
CA ALA A 93 17.71 2.58 -5.94
C ALA A 93 17.37 1.44 -4.98
N GLU A 94 18.26 1.23 -4.02
CA GLU A 94 18.12 0.30 -2.93
C GLU A 94 18.61 0.99 -1.65
N VAL A 95 17.82 0.95 -0.60
CA VAL A 95 18.22 1.43 0.73
C VAL A 95 18.91 0.28 1.45
N GLN A 96 20.08 0.56 2.01
CA GLN A 96 20.87 -0.39 2.81
C GLN A 96 21.14 0.21 4.17
N ALA A 97 20.79 -0.51 5.24
CA ALA A 97 21.08 -0.12 6.60
C ALA A 97 21.76 -1.26 7.37
N TYR A 98 22.87 -0.92 8.04
CA TYR A 98 23.72 -1.85 8.76
C TYR A 98 23.82 -1.40 10.21
N LYS A 99 23.43 -2.27 11.14
CA LYS A 99 23.75 -2.08 12.55
C LYS A 99 25.14 -2.66 12.84
N SER A 100 25.83 -2.02 13.77
CA SER A 100 27.16 -2.47 14.23
C SER A 100 27.15 -3.95 14.63
N GLY A 101 28.11 -4.70 14.12
CA GLY A 101 28.31 -6.12 14.42
C GLY A 101 27.78 -7.09 13.36
N ILE A 102 26.98 -6.66 12.38
CA ILE A 102 26.51 -7.54 11.31
C ILE A 102 27.63 -7.80 10.29
N VAL A 103 28.12 -6.76 9.62
CA VAL A 103 29.20 -6.90 8.60
C VAL A 103 30.45 -6.13 9.02
N THR A 104 30.26 -4.98 9.65
CA THR A 104 31.31 -4.12 10.15
C THR A 104 31.03 -3.69 11.59
N PRO A 105 32.02 -3.17 12.34
CA PRO A 105 31.76 -2.64 13.67
C PRO A 105 31.02 -1.29 13.68
N PHE A 106 30.54 -0.82 12.53
CA PHE A 106 29.91 0.49 12.36
C PHE A 106 28.43 0.38 12.01
N ASN A 107 27.65 1.35 12.49
CA ASN A 107 26.29 1.60 12.02
C ASN A 107 26.35 2.53 10.81
N TRP A 108 25.66 2.23 9.74
CA TRP A 108 25.56 3.11 8.59
C TRP A 108 24.32 2.82 7.75
N ILE A 109 23.82 3.85 7.08
CA ILE A 109 22.71 3.77 6.14
C ILE A 109 23.07 4.50 4.85
N THR A 110 22.67 3.97 3.72
CA THR A 110 23.01 4.53 2.41
C THR A 110 22.07 4.07 1.32
N THR A 111 22.19 4.70 0.14
CA THR A 111 21.54 4.25 -1.10
C THR A 111 22.57 3.60 -2.03
N ARG A 112 22.21 2.47 -2.60
CA ARG A 112 22.90 1.84 -3.70
C ARG A 112 22.09 1.99 -4.98
N PHE A 113 22.73 2.39 -6.08
CA PHE A 113 22.11 2.46 -7.39
C PHE A 113 22.54 1.28 -8.26
N ILE A 114 21.59 0.65 -8.93
CA ILE A 114 21.80 -0.59 -9.66
C ILE A 114 21.85 -0.31 -11.16
N TYR A 115 23.08 -0.28 -11.69
CA TYR A 115 23.33 -0.06 -13.12
C TYR A 115 23.16 -1.32 -13.95
N ARG A 116 23.39 -2.49 -13.37
CA ARG A 116 23.20 -3.80 -14.01
C ARG A 116 22.78 -4.82 -12.98
N GLN A 117 21.93 -5.75 -13.41
CA GLN A 117 21.47 -6.87 -12.59
C GLN A 117 21.94 -8.18 -13.21
N MET A 118 22.09 -9.17 -12.35
CA MET A 118 22.28 -10.55 -12.78
C MET A 118 20.90 -11.21 -12.95
N TYR A 119 20.77 -12.05 -13.94
CA TYR A 119 19.60 -12.91 -14.09
C TYR A 119 20.04 -14.30 -14.55
N ARG A 120 19.19 -15.30 -14.33
CA ARG A 120 19.47 -16.66 -14.73
C ARG A 120 18.96 -16.91 -16.14
N LYS A 121 19.86 -17.11 -17.11
CA LYS A 121 19.48 -17.54 -18.44
C LYS A 121 19.26 -19.05 -18.43
N LEU A 122 18.02 -19.49 -18.66
CA LEU A 122 17.68 -20.89 -18.73
C LEU A 122 18.27 -21.53 -20.01
N LEU A 123 18.90 -22.69 -19.86
CA LEU A 123 19.49 -23.46 -20.94
C LEU A 123 18.57 -24.57 -21.44
N ASN A 124 17.64 -25.02 -20.58
CA ASN A 124 16.69 -26.08 -20.90
C ASN A 124 15.39 -25.96 -20.09
N LYS A 125 14.39 -26.76 -20.47
CA LYS A 125 13.08 -26.81 -19.79
C LYS A 125 13.13 -27.41 -18.38
N LYS A 126 14.25 -28.01 -17.93
CA LYS A 126 14.43 -28.54 -16.59
C LYS A 126 14.84 -27.45 -15.58
N GLY A 127 14.97 -26.21 -16.04
CA GLY A 127 15.37 -25.10 -15.19
C GLY A 127 16.88 -24.97 -14.97
N GLU A 128 17.72 -25.74 -15.67
CA GLU A 128 19.16 -25.53 -15.65
C GLU A 128 19.49 -24.21 -16.35
N GLY A 129 20.39 -23.41 -15.77
CA GLY A 129 20.73 -22.11 -16.30
C GLY A 129 22.03 -21.55 -15.76
N VAL A 130 22.53 -20.51 -16.38
CA VAL A 130 23.72 -19.77 -15.98
C VAL A 130 23.35 -18.34 -15.58
N SER A 131 23.98 -17.84 -14.53
CA SER A 131 23.81 -16.46 -14.11
C SER A 131 24.64 -15.56 -15.00
N ILE A 132 23.98 -14.64 -15.70
CA ILE A 132 24.62 -13.67 -16.59
C ILE A 132 24.19 -12.23 -16.26
N PRO A 133 25.06 -11.24 -16.49
CA PRO A 133 24.67 -9.84 -16.35
C PRO A 133 23.75 -9.41 -17.50
N GLN A 134 22.81 -8.51 -17.24
CA GLN A 134 22.05 -7.87 -18.32
C GLN A 134 23.00 -7.15 -19.29
N ALA A 135 22.69 -7.22 -20.58
CA ALA A 135 23.54 -6.65 -21.64
C ALA A 135 23.57 -5.10 -21.57
N GLN A 136 22.41 -4.48 -21.50
CA GLN A 136 22.27 -3.03 -21.42
C GLN A 136 22.33 -2.55 -19.96
N ARG A 137 22.85 -1.34 -19.74
CA ARG A 137 22.80 -0.69 -18.43
C ARG A 137 21.40 -0.11 -18.22
N ASN A 138 20.96 -0.12 -16.96
CA ASN A 138 19.79 0.63 -16.53
C ASN A 138 20.02 2.13 -16.75
N PRO A 139 19.01 2.90 -17.17
CA PRO A 139 19.11 4.35 -17.38
C PRO A 139 19.08 5.10 -16.04
N VAL A 140 20.13 4.95 -15.23
CA VAL A 140 20.21 5.51 -13.89
C VAL A 140 20.90 6.86 -13.92
N SER A 141 20.18 7.90 -13.47
CA SER A 141 20.74 9.22 -13.16
C SER A 141 20.62 9.47 -11.67
N PRO A 142 21.63 9.06 -10.86
CA PRO A 142 21.52 9.09 -9.42
C PRO A 142 21.59 10.51 -8.89
N ALA A 143 20.62 10.88 -8.06
CA ALA A 143 20.63 12.14 -7.34
C ALA A 143 20.07 11.94 -5.93
N LEU A 144 20.75 12.56 -4.96
CA LEU A 144 20.38 12.56 -3.56
C LEU A 144 20.36 13.99 -3.04
N ARG A 145 19.32 14.32 -2.26
CA ARG A 145 19.25 15.58 -1.54
C ARG A 145 19.31 15.31 -0.05
N PHE A 146 20.18 16.01 0.64
CA PHE A 146 20.35 15.86 2.08
C PHE A 146 19.83 17.09 2.81
N TYR A 147 19.08 16.85 3.88
CA TYR A 147 18.61 17.85 4.81
C TYR A 147 19.20 17.56 6.19
N PHE A 148 19.82 18.58 6.78
CA PHE A 148 20.29 18.57 8.16
C PHE A 148 19.20 19.19 9.01
N LEU A 149 18.73 18.44 10.00
CA LEU A 149 17.59 18.79 10.83
C LEU A 149 18.01 18.83 12.30
N ASP A 150 17.40 19.70 13.08
CA ASP A 150 17.63 19.87 14.49
C ASP A 150 16.33 20.14 15.27
N GLY A 151 16.42 20.10 16.59
CA GLY A 151 15.30 20.34 17.48
C GLY A 151 14.10 19.44 17.17
N SER A 152 12.90 19.99 17.12
CA SER A 152 11.67 19.23 16.82
C SER A 152 11.67 18.60 15.42
N ASN A 153 12.42 19.16 14.47
CA ASN A 153 12.52 18.62 13.11
C ASN A 153 13.37 17.34 13.05
N SER A 154 14.14 17.01 14.08
CA SER A 154 14.91 15.76 14.15
C SER A 154 14.10 14.54 14.62
N SER A 155 12.85 14.75 15.07
CA SER A 155 11.91 13.68 15.42
C SER A 155 11.42 12.94 14.16
N PRO A 156 10.90 11.71 14.27
CA PRO A 156 10.33 10.98 13.14
C PRO A 156 9.23 11.77 12.42
N SER A 157 8.36 12.47 13.16
CA SER A 157 7.31 13.34 12.57
C SER A 157 7.90 14.56 11.86
N GLY A 158 8.94 15.19 12.42
CA GLY A 158 9.65 16.31 11.79
C GLY A 158 10.37 15.89 10.50
N ILE A 159 11.00 14.73 10.51
CA ILE A 159 11.63 14.13 9.32
C ILE A 159 10.60 13.85 8.23
N ALA A 160 9.45 13.25 8.60
CA ALA A 160 8.35 13.01 7.66
C ALA A 160 7.77 14.32 7.09
N ALA A 161 7.62 15.35 7.93
CA ALA A 161 7.17 16.68 7.49
C ALA A 161 8.15 17.31 6.49
N LYS A 162 9.47 17.16 6.70
CA LYS A 162 10.48 17.66 5.76
C LYS A 162 10.50 16.87 4.45
N ALA A 163 10.32 15.55 4.50
CA ALA A 163 10.17 14.73 3.29
C ALA A 163 8.92 15.15 2.50
N ARG A 164 7.78 15.38 3.20
CA ARG A 164 6.56 15.90 2.59
C ARG A 164 6.80 17.25 1.91
N GLU A 165 7.49 18.19 2.56
CA GLU A 165 7.82 19.49 1.97
C GLU A 165 8.60 19.33 0.66
N ASP A 166 9.62 18.46 0.61
CA ASP A 166 10.39 18.17 -0.62
C ASP A 166 9.47 17.60 -1.72
N PHE A 167 8.58 16.68 -1.38
CA PHE A 167 7.67 16.07 -2.35
C PHE A 167 6.61 17.05 -2.87
N LEU A 168 6.11 17.96 -2.03
CA LEU A 168 5.22 19.06 -2.44
C LEU A 168 5.93 20.01 -3.41
N LEU A 169 7.16 20.45 -3.09
CA LEU A 169 7.96 21.33 -3.95
C LEU A 169 8.26 20.71 -5.31
N ARG A 170 8.35 19.39 -5.39
CA ARG A 170 8.57 18.64 -6.63
C ARG A 170 7.28 18.27 -7.37
N GLY A 171 6.12 18.60 -6.83
CA GLY A 171 4.82 18.26 -7.41
C GLY A 171 4.46 16.77 -7.37
N LEU A 172 5.15 15.97 -6.53
CA LEU A 172 4.90 14.54 -6.37
C LEU A 172 3.70 14.25 -5.45
N ILE A 173 3.36 15.19 -4.58
CA ILE A 173 2.18 15.19 -3.72
C ILE A 173 1.41 16.48 -3.99
N PRO A 174 0.07 16.45 -4.13
CA PRO A 174 -0.71 17.67 -4.31
C PRO A 174 -0.84 18.44 -2.99
N SER A 175 -0.81 19.76 -3.09
CA SER A 175 -1.22 20.65 -1.99
C SER A 175 -2.73 20.85 -2.07
N ARG A 176 -3.49 20.13 -1.27
CA ARG A 176 -4.94 20.25 -1.20
C ARG A 176 -5.41 20.11 0.25
N ARG A 177 -6.53 20.77 0.57
CA ARG A 177 -7.21 20.57 1.84
C ARG A 177 -8.30 19.53 1.67
N LEU A 178 -8.36 18.60 2.59
CA LEU A 178 -9.39 17.55 2.57
C LEU A 178 -10.72 18.08 3.11
N GLU A 179 -11.81 17.48 2.67
CA GLU A 179 -13.11 17.68 3.29
C GLU A 179 -13.03 17.25 4.76
N PRO A 180 -13.51 18.09 5.72
CA PRO A 180 -13.34 17.84 7.15
C PRO A 180 -14.41 16.86 7.67
N VAL A 181 -14.51 15.70 7.05
CA VAL A 181 -15.38 14.58 7.43
C VAL A 181 -14.57 13.30 7.52
N VAL A 182 -14.96 12.41 8.44
CA VAL A 182 -14.36 11.08 8.52
C VAL A 182 -15.05 10.18 7.49
N PRO A 183 -14.33 9.66 6.49
CA PRO A 183 -14.91 8.78 5.49
C PRO A 183 -14.92 7.31 5.96
N LEU A 184 -15.86 6.54 5.42
CA LEU A 184 -15.88 5.08 5.46
C LEU A 184 -15.75 4.54 4.03
N LYS A 185 -14.91 3.54 3.79
CA LYS A 185 -14.84 2.89 2.47
C LYS A 185 -15.49 1.51 2.51
N LEU A 186 -16.39 1.26 1.54
CA LEU A 186 -17.01 -0.04 1.31
C LEU A 186 -16.71 -0.52 -0.11
N GLU A 187 -16.16 -1.71 -0.23
CA GLU A 187 -15.94 -2.38 -1.51
C GLU A 187 -16.95 -3.52 -1.66
N PHE A 188 -17.84 -3.43 -2.63
CA PHE A 188 -18.86 -4.45 -2.87
C PHE A 188 -18.42 -5.41 -3.97
N LEU A 189 -18.43 -6.71 -3.66
CA LEU A 189 -18.34 -7.74 -4.68
C LEU A 189 -19.74 -7.99 -5.25
N VAL A 190 -19.92 -7.64 -6.52
CA VAL A 190 -21.21 -7.78 -7.23
C VAL A 190 -21.45 -9.21 -7.68
N ALA A 191 -20.46 -9.81 -8.36
CA ALA A 191 -20.53 -11.18 -8.83
C ALA A 191 -19.15 -11.83 -8.88
N GLU A 192 -19.12 -13.17 -8.84
CA GLU A 192 -17.92 -13.98 -8.99
C GLU A 192 -18.23 -15.29 -9.73
N SER A 193 -17.26 -15.82 -10.46
CA SER A 193 -17.39 -17.06 -11.21
C SER A 193 -16.74 -18.25 -10.50
N GLU A 194 -17.43 -19.39 -10.63
CA GLU A 194 -16.94 -20.71 -10.23
C GLU A 194 -16.73 -21.57 -11.47
N LYS A 195 -15.52 -22.11 -11.63
CA LYS A 195 -15.25 -23.11 -12.68
C LYS A 195 -15.77 -24.46 -12.23
N THR A 196 -16.76 -24.98 -12.93
CA THR A 196 -17.34 -26.30 -12.66
C THR A 196 -17.02 -27.29 -13.76
N THR A 197 -17.29 -28.59 -13.54
CA THR A 197 -17.12 -29.66 -14.55
C THR A 197 -17.95 -29.41 -15.81
N PHE A 198 -19.05 -28.68 -15.71
CA PHE A 198 -20.00 -28.43 -16.80
C PHE A 198 -19.94 -27.02 -17.38
N GLY A 199 -18.95 -26.20 -16.96
CA GLY A 199 -18.79 -24.83 -17.43
C GLY A 199 -18.59 -23.83 -16.30
N ILE A 200 -18.93 -22.59 -16.56
CA ILE A 200 -18.78 -21.48 -15.60
C ILE A 200 -20.15 -21.21 -14.96
N LYS A 201 -20.20 -21.21 -13.63
CA LYS A 201 -21.34 -20.78 -12.84
C LYS A 201 -21.03 -19.41 -12.26
N VAL A 202 -21.95 -18.44 -12.44
CA VAL A 202 -21.83 -17.10 -11.87
C VAL A 202 -22.65 -17.01 -10.59
N HIS A 203 -21.99 -16.61 -9.51
CA HIS A 203 -22.60 -16.28 -8.24
C HIS A 203 -22.83 -14.77 -8.17
N ILE A 204 -24.09 -14.36 -8.06
CA ILE A 204 -24.43 -12.97 -7.72
C ILE A 204 -24.24 -12.85 -6.21
N MET A 205 -23.29 -11.98 -5.81
CA MET A 205 -22.90 -11.81 -4.41
C MET A 205 -23.57 -10.60 -3.78
N THR A 206 -23.78 -9.52 -4.57
CA THR A 206 -24.49 -8.32 -4.11
C THR A 206 -25.25 -7.71 -5.29
N PRO A 207 -26.53 -8.02 -5.47
CA PRO A 207 -27.37 -7.35 -6.47
C PRO A 207 -27.59 -5.89 -6.09
N GLN A 208 -27.87 -5.03 -7.08
CA GLN A 208 -28.03 -3.59 -6.91
C GLN A 208 -29.03 -3.21 -5.81
N SER A 209 -30.17 -3.90 -5.72
CA SER A 209 -31.19 -3.66 -4.69
C SER A 209 -30.65 -3.85 -3.26
N GLU A 210 -29.80 -4.88 -3.04
CA GLU A 210 -29.18 -5.13 -1.74
C GLU A 210 -28.07 -4.12 -1.46
N LEU A 211 -27.27 -3.75 -2.46
CA LEU A 211 -26.27 -2.70 -2.34
C LEU A 211 -26.91 -1.39 -1.90
N GLU A 212 -28.01 -0.98 -2.54
CA GLU A 212 -28.73 0.24 -2.18
C GLU A 212 -29.35 0.16 -0.78
N ARG A 213 -29.89 -1.00 -0.38
CA ARG A 213 -30.38 -1.24 0.99
C ARG A 213 -29.26 -1.05 2.02
N ILE A 214 -28.10 -1.68 1.79
CA ILE A 214 -26.94 -1.58 2.69
C ILE A 214 -26.47 -0.13 2.79
N LEU A 215 -26.35 0.59 1.68
CA LEU A 215 -25.94 1.98 1.67
C LEU A 215 -26.93 2.90 2.40
N ALA A 216 -28.23 2.63 2.29
CA ALA A 216 -29.25 3.36 3.03
C ALA A 216 -29.17 3.12 4.55
N GLU A 217 -28.75 1.94 4.99
CA GLU A 217 -28.48 1.65 6.41
C GLU A 217 -27.21 2.36 6.89
N VAL A 218 -26.10 2.25 6.15
CA VAL A 218 -24.82 2.89 6.48
C VAL A 218 -24.94 4.41 6.49
N GLY A 219 -25.72 5.00 5.59
CA GLY A 219 -25.98 6.44 5.52
C GLY A 219 -26.69 7.03 6.75
N LYS A 220 -27.21 6.19 7.67
CA LYS A 220 -27.79 6.68 8.93
C LYS A 220 -26.71 7.15 9.94
N TYR A 221 -25.49 6.64 9.83
CA TYR A 221 -24.40 6.96 10.76
C TYR A 221 -23.14 7.47 10.06
N SER A 222 -22.83 7.05 8.83
CA SER A 222 -21.67 7.54 8.09
C SER A 222 -22.00 8.83 7.35
N GLN A 223 -21.20 9.89 7.61
CA GLN A 223 -21.34 11.17 6.92
C GLN A 223 -20.85 11.12 5.46
N ARG A 224 -19.86 10.27 5.18
CA ARG A 224 -19.26 10.11 3.86
C ARG A 224 -18.86 8.66 3.62
N THR A 225 -19.49 8.01 2.67
CA THR A 225 -19.14 6.64 2.25
C THR A 225 -18.50 6.68 0.86
N VAL A 226 -17.29 6.14 0.76
CA VAL A 226 -16.60 5.90 -0.52
C VAL A 226 -16.93 4.47 -0.94
N VAL A 227 -17.60 4.32 -2.08
CA VAL A 227 -18.08 3.02 -2.57
C VAL A 227 -17.27 2.58 -3.77
N VAL A 228 -16.76 1.33 -3.73
CA VAL A 228 -16.09 0.69 -4.85
C VAL A 228 -16.87 -0.55 -5.26
N LEU A 229 -17.13 -0.71 -6.55
CA LEU A 229 -17.79 -1.88 -7.12
C LEU A 229 -16.76 -2.79 -7.78
N ARG A 230 -16.74 -4.06 -7.40
CA ARG A 230 -15.91 -5.11 -7.98
C ARG A 230 -16.77 -6.23 -8.57
N GLY A 231 -16.29 -6.87 -9.64
CA GLY A 231 -17.01 -8.00 -10.24
C GLY A 231 -18.37 -7.64 -10.83
N TYR A 232 -18.54 -6.42 -11.25
CA TYR A 232 -19.75 -5.92 -11.92
C TYR A 232 -19.84 -6.37 -13.39
N THR A 233 -18.80 -6.98 -13.91
CA THR A 233 -18.66 -7.50 -15.27
C THR A 233 -19.44 -8.81 -15.43
N SER A 234 -19.94 -9.08 -16.62
CA SER A 234 -20.55 -10.37 -16.95
C SER A 234 -19.56 -11.52 -16.70
N GLY A 235 -19.94 -12.45 -15.84
CA GLY A 235 -19.08 -13.52 -15.36
C GLY A 235 -18.34 -13.22 -14.05
N GLY A 236 -18.40 -11.98 -13.52
CA GLY A 236 -17.84 -11.63 -12.20
C GLY A 236 -16.36 -11.24 -12.20
N LEU A 237 -15.79 -11.09 -11.01
CA LEU A 237 -14.48 -10.47 -10.78
C LEU A 237 -13.33 -11.23 -11.46
N SER A 238 -13.28 -12.55 -11.36
CA SER A 238 -12.15 -13.35 -11.88
C SER A 238 -12.11 -13.46 -13.40
N THR A 239 -13.17 -13.07 -14.09
CA THR A 239 -13.23 -13.07 -15.57
C THR A 239 -13.08 -11.70 -16.20
N SER A 240 -13.06 -10.64 -15.40
CA SER A 240 -13.23 -9.25 -15.84
C SER A 240 -11.96 -8.56 -16.32
N SER A 241 -10.78 -9.09 -16.05
CA SER A 241 -9.53 -8.38 -16.36
C SER A 241 -8.89 -8.92 -17.64
N PRO A 242 -8.45 -8.08 -18.55
CA PRO A 242 -8.47 -6.61 -18.61
C PRO A 242 -9.66 -6.01 -19.36
N ASP A 243 -10.71 -6.80 -19.64
CA ASP A 243 -11.96 -6.39 -20.28
C ASP A 243 -13.07 -6.42 -19.22
N HIS A 244 -13.55 -5.22 -18.82
CA HIS A 244 -14.48 -5.05 -17.70
C HIS A 244 -15.95 -4.87 -18.15
N LEU A 245 -16.22 -4.99 -19.44
CA LEU A 245 -17.55 -4.92 -20.01
C LEU A 245 -17.87 -6.20 -20.81
N PRO A 246 -19.14 -6.55 -21.03
CA PRO A 246 -20.37 -5.88 -20.57
C PRO A 246 -20.68 -6.13 -19.09
N LEU A 247 -21.61 -5.35 -18.54
CA LEU A 247 -22.08 -5.46 -17.16
C LEU A 247 -22.84 -6.78 -16.90
N GLU A 248 -22.77 -7.29 -15.66
CA GLU A 248 -23.58 -8.42 -15.20
C GLU A 248 -25.04 -7.97 -14.97
N ARG A 249 -25.87 -8.17 -15.99
CA ARG A 249 -27.27 -7.70 -16.03
C ARG A 249 -28.19 -8.33 -14.97
N LYS A 250 -27.82 -9.47 -14.40
CA LYS A 250 -28.58 -10.11 -13.32
C LYS A 250 -28.33 -9.41 -11.97
N ALA A 251 -27.23 -8.67 -11.86
CA ALA A 251 -26.85 -7.98 -10.64
C ALA A 251 -27.10 -6.47 -10.75
N ILE A 252 -26.91 -5.88 -11.93
CA ILE A 252 -27.04 -4.43 -12.17
C ILE A 252 -28.26 -4.17 -13.06
N GLU A 253 -29.28 -3.57 -12.46
CA GLU A 253 -30.57 -3.25 -13.11
C GLU A 253 -30.54 -1.87 -13.78
N ASP A 254 -29.98 -0.87 -13.08
CA ASP A 254 -29.92 0.52 -13.54
C ASP A 254 -28.57 1.14 -13.18
N ILE A 255 -27.65 1.18 -14.16
CA ILE A 255 -26.29 1.71 -13.98
C ILE A 255 -26.27 3.20 -13.64
N SER A 256 -27.27 3.98 -14.07
CA SER A 256 -27.31 5.42 -13.83
C SER A 256 -27.37 5.77 -12.33
N ARG A 257 -27.90 4.88 -11.51
CA ARG A 257 -27.97 5.04 -10.05
C ARG A 257 -26.65 4.73 -9.35
N LEU A 258 -25.69 4.15 -10.07
CA LEU A 258 -24.38 3.75 -9.58
C LEU A 258 -23.26 4.68 -10.08
N SER A 259 -23.56 5.69 -10.89
CA SER A 259 -22.58 6.58 -11.53
C SER A 259 -21.68 7.34 -10.54
N GLU A 260 -22.14 7.57 -9.31
CA GLU A 260 -21.36 8.22 -8.25
C GLU A 260 -20.33 7.30 -7.57
N PHE A 261 -20.35 6.00 -7.85
CA PHE A 261 -19.45 5.01 -7.26
C PHE A 261 -18.19 4.83 -8.11
N TYR A 262 -17.14 4.30 -7.48
CA TYR A 262 -15.91 3.93 -8.16
C TYR A 262 -16.03 2.52 -8.72
N PHE A 263 -15.64 2.35 -9.98
CA PHE A 263 -15.61 1.05 -10.65
C PHE A 263 -14.18 0.51 -10.60
N TYR A 264 -14.02 -0.67 -10.00
CA TYR A 264 -12.73 -1.34 -9.92
C TYR A 264 -12.33 -1.89 -11.28
N VAL A 265 -11.14 -1.52 -11.76
CA VAL A 265 -10.56 -2.01 -13.01
C VAL A 265 -9.13 -2.46 -12.81
N ASP A 266 -8.73 -3.51 -13.52
CA ASP A 266 -7.37 -4.06 -13.51
C ASP A 266 -6.91 -4.33 -14.95
N TYR A 267 -6.06 -3.48 -15.48
CA TYR A 267 -5.50 -3.64 -16.83
C TYR A 267 -4.12 -4.32 -16.81
N LEU A 268 -3.55 -4.58 -15.64
CA LEU A 268 -2.20 -5.10 -15.53
C LEU A 268 -2.14 -6.60 -15.19
N THR A 269 -3.15 -7.14 -14.51
CA THR A 269 -3.17 -8.57 -14.17
C THR A 269 -4.44 -9.26 -14.66
N ALA A 270 -4.35 -10.53 -15.02
CA ALA A 270 -5.48 -11.32 -15.50
C ALA A 270 -5.39 -12.77 -15.02
N HIS A 271 -6.53 -13.39 -14.71
CA HIS A 271 -6.59 -14.84 -14.55
C HIS A 271 -6.41 -15.55 -15.89
N GLU A 272 -5.97 -16.79 -15.88
CA GLU A 272 -5.78 -17.56 -17.12
C GLU A 272 -7.10 -17.67 -17.91
N GLY A 273 -7.06 -17.20 -19.16
CA GLY A 273 -8.23 -17.19 -20.05
C GLY A 273 -9.24 -16.08 -19.77
N SER A 274 -8.95 -15.15 -18.86
CA SER A 274 -9.80 -14.00 -18.58
C SER A 274 -9.69 -12.95 -19.69
N GLY A 275 -10.79 -12.21 -19.95
CA GLY A 275 -10.84 -11.04 -20.83
C GLY A 275 -10.34 -11.28 -22.27
N GLY A 276 -10.29 -12.52 -22.75
CA GLY A 276 -9.80 -12.83 -24.10
C GLY A 276 -8.30 -12.56 -24.33
N VAL A 277 -7.52 -12.32 -23.27
CA VAL A 277 -6.08 -12.03 -23.40
C VAL A 277 -5.32 -13.24 -23.92
N SER A 278 -4.66 -13.09 -25.06
CA SER A 278 -3.78 -14.11 -25.59
C SER A 278 -2.50 -14.22 -24.76
N ARG A 279 -1.96 -15.44 -24.67
CA ARG A 279 -0.72 -15.71 -23.93
C ARG A 279 0.48 -14.86 -24.39
N ALA A 280 0.44 -14.35 -25.63
CA ALA A 280 1.47 -13.49 -26.20
C ALA A 280 1.52 -12.08 -25.57
N ARG A 281 0.42 -11.65 -24.92
CA ARG A 281 0.33 -10.35 -24.24
C ARG A 281 0.79 -10.38 -22.78
N TYR A 282 1.08 -11.56 -22.23
CA TYR A 282 1.62 -11.65 -20.88
C TYR A 282 3.09 -11.25 -20.83
N ALA A 283 3.44 -10.50 -19.81
CA ALA A 283 4.82 -10.09 -19.55
C ALA A 283 5.71 -11.31 -19.29
N GLN A 284 6.92 -11.27 -19.80
CA GLN A 284 7.96 -12.27 -19.55
C GLN A 284 9.13 -11.64 -18.81
N ASN A 285 9.70 -12.37 -17.85
CA ASN A 285 10.93 -11.96 -17.20
C ASN A 285 12.15 -12.19 -18.12
N ARG A 286 13.34 -11.79 -17.67
CA ARG A 286 14.60 -11.97 -18.44
C ARG A 286 14.96 -13.45 -18.68
N SER A 287 14.39 -14.36 -17.92
CA SER A 287 14.53 -15.82 -18.08
C SER A 287 13.47 -16.42 -19.02
N GLU A 288 12.69 -15.57 -19.71
CA GLU A 288 11.62 -15.96 -20.66
C GLU A 288 10.44 -16.70 -20.02
N GLN A 289 10.26 -16.54 -18.70
CA GLN A 289 9.13 -17.09 -17.96
C GLN A 289 8.00 -16.06 -17.90
N ILE A 290 6.75 -16.52 -18.04
CA ILE A 290 5.58 -15.67 -17.84
C ILE A 290 5.55 -15.20 -16.39
N MET A 291 5.41 -13.90 -16.20
CA MET A 291 5.39 -13.27 -14.90
C MET A 291 4.01 -13.41 -14.24
N ILE A 292 4.02 -13.62 -12.92
CA ILE A 292 2.81 -13.78 -12.12
C ILE A 292 2.81 -12.81 -10.93
N GLU A 293 1.60 -12.46 -10.50
CA GLU A 293 1.30 -11.76 -9.25
C GLU A 293 0.20 -12.54 -8.52
N GLY A 294 0.58 -13.23 -7.42
CA GLY A 294 -0.33 -14.19 -6.81
C GLY A 294 -0.80 -15.24 -7.83
N PRO A 295 -2.11 -15.48 -7.96
CA PRO A 295 -2.67 -16.45 -8.92
C PRO A 295 -2.88 -15.88 -10.32
N ARG A 296 -2.48 -14.63 -10.59
CA ARG A 296 -2.74 -13.91 -11.85
C ARG A 296 -1.49 -13.79 -12.70
N PHE A 297 -1.66 -13.77 -14.02
CA PHE A 297 -0.61 -13.42 -14.96
C PHE A 297 -0.49 -11.91 -15.09
N ILE A 298 0.74 -11.41 -15.18
CA ILE A 298 1.01 -10.00 -15.44
C ILE A 298 0.94 -9.77 -16.95
N ILE A 299 0.16 -8.78 -17.36
CA ILE A 299 0.07 -8.29 -18.74
C ILE A 299 1.28 -7.39 -19.02
N ASP A 300 1.79 -7.37 -20.25
CA ASP A 300 2.87 -6.46 -20.62
C ASP A 300 2.40 -5.01 -20.38
N PRO A 301 3.14 -4.21 -19.58
CA PRO A 301 2.74 -2.83 -19.26
C PRO A 301 2.45 -1.96 -20.48
N ARG A 302 3.09 -2.24 -21.63
CA ARG A 302 2.89 -1.51 -22.87
C ARG A 302 1.52 -1.74 -23.52
N GLU A 303 0.83 -2.81 -23.14
CA GLU A 303 -0.51 -3.13 -23.62
C GLU A 303 -1.63 -2.44 -22.80
N THR A 304 -1.32 -2.01 -21.56
CA THR A 304 -2.35 -1.51 -20.62
C THR A 304 -3.04 -0.23 -21.12
N VAL A 305 -2.31 0.64 -21.80
CA VAL A 305 -2.87 1.88 -22.39
C VAL A 305 -3.93 1.55 -23.44
N SER A 306 -3.66 0.56 -24.33
CA SER A 306 -4.62 0.20 -25.37
C SER A 306 -5.90 -0.40 -24.78
N PHE A 307 -5.78 -1.28 -23.78
CA PHE A 307 -6.96 -1.84 -23.10
C PHE A 307 -7.81 -0.75 -22.44
N ALA A 308 -7.16 0.18 -21.73
CA ALA A 308 -7.88 1.27 -21.06
C ALA A 308 -8.59 2.20 -22.08
N LEU A 309 -7.92 2.56 -23.18
CA LEU A 309 -8.51 3.43 -24.20
C LEU A 309 -9.70 2.77 -24.91
N GLU A 310 -9.62 1.47 -25.21
CA GLU A 310 -10.71 0.71 -25.84
C GLU A 310 -11.99 0.70 -24.98
N GLU A 311 -11.85 0.68 -23.65
CA GLU A 311 -12.99 0.63 -22.74
C GLU A 311 -13.53 2.00 -22.30
N LEU A 312 -12.68 3.03 -22.17
CA LEU A 312 -13.08 4.34 -21.61
C LEU A 312 -14.26 4.98 -22.36
N GLU A 313 -14.30 4.87 -23.69
CA GLU A 313 -15.44 5.38 -24.48
C GLU A 313 -16.74 4.64 -24.12
N SER A 314 -16.65 3.33 -23.87
CA SER A 314 -17.80 2.51 -23.49
C SER A 314 -18.27 2.79 -22.07
N PHE A 315 -17.35 3.00 -21.13
CA PHE A 315 -17.69 3.45 -19.77
C PHE A 315 -18.35 4.83 -19.78
N SER A 316 -17.82 5.78 -20.55
CA SER A 316 -18.39 7.12 -20.68
C SER A 316 -19.83 7.10 -21.22
N LYS A 317 -20.12 6.23 -22.21
CA LYS A 317 -21.49 6.02 -22.72
C LYS A 317 -22.47 5.48 -21.67
N LEU A 318 -21.95 4.77 -20.67
CA LEU A 318 -22.71 4.27 -19.52
C LEU A 318 -22.80 5.29 -18.37
N GLY A 319 -22.16 6.45 -18.49
CA GLY A 319 -22.07 7.47 -17.43
C GLY A 319 -21.14 7.09 -16.28
N ILE A 320 -20.17 6.17 -16.51
CA ILE A 320 -19.18 5.74 -15.54
C ILE A 320 -17.91 6.58 -15.74
N GLU A 321 -17.55 7.37 -14.72
CA GLU A 321 -16.41 8.30 -14.76
C GLU A 321 -15.44 8.12 -13.59
N LYS A 322 -15.81 7.37 -12.54
CA LYS A 322 -15.01 7.18 -11.33
C LYS A 322 -14.43 5.77 -11.28
N PHE A 323 -13.13 5.67 -11.11
CA PHE A 323 -12.42 4.39 -11.18
C PHE A 323 -11.52 4.14 -9.96
N ALA A 324 -11.40 2.88 -9.58
CA ALA A 324 -10.43 2.38 -8.62
C ALA A 324 -9.48 1.44 -9.36
N LEU A 325 -8.20 1.86 -9.50
CA LEU A 325 -7.21 1.19 -10.35
C LEU A 325 -6.36 0.23 -9.54
N ALA A 326 -6.46 -1.06 -9.86
CA ALA A 326 -5.67 -2.11 -9.23
C ALA A 326 -4.30 -2.28 -9.92
N ASN A 327 -3.30 -2.66 -9.14
CA ASN A 327 -1.97 -3.12 -9.57
C ASN A 327 -1.12 -2.10 -10.36
N LEU A 328 -1.72 -1.18 -11.10
CA LEU A 328 -1.01 -0.22 -11.96
C LEU A 328 -0.07 0.71 -11.19
N ALA A 329 -0.44 1.09 -9.99
CA ALA A 329 0.28 2.10 -9.21
C ALA A 329 1.32 1.53 -8.24
N GLU A 330 1.24 0.24 -7.96
CA GLU A 330 2.10 -0.42 -6.97
C GLU A 330 3.25 -1.23 -7.56
N LEU A 331 3.12 -1.71 -8.79
CA LEU A 331 4.12 -2.55 -9.42
C LEU A 331 5.10 -1.74 -10.28
N ALA A 332 6.39 -1.95 -10.04
CA ALA A 332 7.47 -1.36 -10.82
C ALA A 332 8.48 -2.45 -11.18
N PHE A 333 8.53 -2.87 -12.44
CA PHE A 333 9.33 -4.00 -12.87
C PHE A 333 9.80 -3.87 -14.33
N SER A 334 10.87 -4.58 -14.67
CA SER A 334 11.32 -4.79 -16.05
C SER A 334 10.62 -6.02 -16.66
N THR A 335 10.60 -6.09 -17.97
CA THR A 335 10.26 -7.32 -18.71
C THR A 335 11.46 -7.82 -19.51
N ARG A 336 11.28 -8.89 -20.27
CA ARG A 336 12.29 -9.37 -21.20
C ARG A 336 12.71 -8.27 -22.17
N ASP A 337 11.75 -7.50 -22.69
CA ASP A 337 11.93 -6.60 -23.82
C ASP A 337 11.97 -5.12 -23.44
N SER A 338 11.66 -4.77 -22.19
CA SER A 338 11.66 -3.40 -21.68
C SER A 338 12.34 -3.28 -20.32
N ASN A 339 12.90 -2.10 -20.05
CA ASN A 339 13.46 -1.79 -18.74
C ASN A 339 12.38 -1.24 -17.77
N ARG A 340 12.74 -1.10 -16.50
CA ARG A 340 11.81 -0.68 -15.43
C ARG A 340 11.25 0.73 -15.67
N THR A 341 12.06 1.64 -16.23
CA THR A 341 11.61 3.01 -16.55
C THR A 341 10.55 3.01 -17.63
N GLU A 342 10.81 2.32 -18.75
CA GLU A 342 9.86 2.20 -19.86
C GLU A 342 8.51 1.62 -19.43
N ASN A 343 8.53 0.61 -18.55
CA ASN A 343 7.31 0.01 -18.06
C ASN A 343 6.56 0.95 -17.09
N VAL A 344 7.27 1.64 -16.19
CA VAL A 344 6.65 2.62 -15.30
C VAL A 344 6.05 3.79 -16.09
N GLU A 345 6.70 4.25 -17.16
CA GLU A 345 6.17 5.28 -18.06
C GLU A 345 4.85 4.82 -18.72
N ALA A 346 4.77 3.58 -19.20
CA ALA A 346 3.54 3.01 -19.76
C ALA A 346 2.42 2.92 -18.72
N LEU A 347 2.73 2.48 -17.49
CA LEU A 347 1.76 2.44 -16.39
C LEU A 347 1.29 3.86 -15.98
N LEU A 348 2.20 4.84 -15.96
CA LEU A 348 1.86 6.25 -15.71
C LEU A 348 0.95 6.82 -16.81
N GLU A 349 1.21 6.49 -18.06
CA GLU A 349 0.35 6.88 -19.18
C GLU A 349 -1.06 6.30 -18.98
N THR A 350 -1.16 5.01 -18.66
CA THR A 350 -2.45 4.35 -18.38
C THR A 350 -3.21 5.03 -17.24
N VAL A 351 -2.56 5.25 -16.08
CA VAL A 351 -3.21 5.91 -14.93
C VAL A 351 -3.63 7.33 -15.26
N SER A 352 -2.88 8.04 -16.13
CA SER A 352 -3.19 9.42 -16.53
C SER A 352 -4.43 9.57 -17.42
N LEU A 353 -4.98 8.47 -17.94
CA LEU A 353 -6.26 8.47 -18.65
C LEU A 353 -7.47 8.64 -17.71
N PHE A 354 -7.29 8.43 -16.41
CA PHE A 354 -8.35 8.46 -15.41
C PHE A 354 -8.26 9.72 -14.54
N ASP A 355 -9.37 10.41 -14.36
CA ASP A 355 -9.43 11.62 -13.54
C ASP A 355 -9.58 11.25 -12.05
N GLY A 356 -8.54 11.50 -11.27
CA GLY A 356 -8.54 11.31 -9.83
C GLY A 356 -9.00 9.91 -9.37
N PRO A 357 -8.39 8.81 -9.84
CA PRO A 357 -8.78 7.47 -9.43
C PRO A 357 -8.43 7.19 -7.97
N ILE A 358 -9.09 6.19 -7.37
CA ILE A 358 -8.56 5.53 -6.16
C ILE A 358 -7.36 4.68 -6.59
N LEU A 359 -6.23 4.83 -5.89
CA LEU A 359 -5.06 3.97 -6.08
C LEU A 359 -4.80 3.13 -4.84
N TYR A 360 -4.44 1.86 -5.05
CA TYR A 360 -4.12 0.92 -3.98
C TYR A 360 -2.61 0.95 -3.70
N ASN A 361 -2.23 1.30 -2.47
CA ASN A 361 -0.84 1.37 -1.98
C ASN A 361 0.18 1.86 -3.04
N PRO A 362 -0.02 3.08 -3.63
CA PRO A 362 0.75 3.54 -4.78
C PRO A 362 2.19 3.90 -4.41
N ASN A 363 3.10 3.70 -5.35
CA ASN A 363 4.44 4.26 -5.31
C ASN A 363 4.43 5.79 -5.49
N LEU A 364 5.40 6.51 -4.93
CA LEU A 364 5.41 7.99 -4.90
C LEU A 364 5.15 8.64 -6.26
N TYR A 365 5.73 8.09 -7.34
CA TYR A 365 5.59 8.65 -8.68
C TYR A 365 4.15 8.59 -9.25
N MET A 366 3.25 7.80 -8.64
CA MET A 366 1.82 7.70 -8.99
C MET A 366 0.92 8.54 -8.08
N ILE A 367 1.36 8.88 -6.87
CA ILE A 367 0.52 9.46 -5.79
C ILE A 367 -0.18 10.74 -6.24
N SER A 368 0.47 11.61 -7.03
CA SER A 368 -0.13 12.86 -7.50
C SER A 368 -1.39 12.68 -8.37
N ARG A 369 -1.63 11.49 -8.89
CA ARG A 369 -2.79 11.15 -9.74
C ARG A 369 -4.01 10.71 -8.91
N ALA A 370 -3.80 10.29 -7.67
CA ALA A 370 -4.86 9.74 -6.83
C ALA A 370 -5.87 10.79 -6.33
N SER A 371 -7.16 10.45 -6.26
CA SER A 371 -8.14 11.14 -5.40
C SER A 371 -8.00 10.68 -3.96
N HIS A 372 -7.96 9.37 -3.74
CA HIS A 372 -7.83 8.70 -2.46
C HIS A 372 -6.82 7.57 -2.57
N ILE A 373 -6.26 7.15 -1.44
CA ILE A 373 -5.31 6.04 -1.40
C ILE A 373 -5.88 4.95 -0.50
N SER A 374 -5.93 3.74 -1.02
CA SER A 374 -6.41 2.55 -0.32
C SER A 374 -5.29 1.56 -0.03
N ASP A 375 -5.58 0.59 0.85
CA ASP A 375 -4.71 -0.52 1.23
C ASP A 375 -3.34 -0.04 1.74
N ILE A 376 -3.37 1.04 2.54
CA ILE A 376 -2.17 1.51 3.24
C ILE A 376 -1.73 0.41 4.20
N PRO A 377 -0.46 -0.04 4.13
CA PRO A 377 0.07 -1.01 5.08
C PRO A 377 0.02 -0.47 6.51
N VAL A 378 -0.23 -1.34 7.46
CA VAL A 378 -0.27 -1.02 8.91
C VAL A 378 0.91 -1.64 9.67
N SER A 379 1.83 -2.25 8.94
CA SER A 379 3.06 -2.88 9.43
C SER A 379 4.25 -2.54 8.54
N ASN A 380 5.45 -2.82 9.03
CA ASN A 380 6.67 -2.93 8.24
C ASN A 380 6.90 -4.40 7.83
N SER A 381 8.00 -4.70 7.15
CA SER A 381 8.34 -6.06 6.70
C SER A 381 8.58 -7.06 7.85
N GLY A 382 8.86 -6.59 9.07
CA GLY A 382 9.12 -7.44 10.23
C GLY A 382 10.47 -8.15 10.17
N TYR A 383 11.46 -7.58 9.48
CA TYR A 383 12.82 -8.11 9.49
C TYR A 383 13.42 -8.09 10.91
N LEU A 384 14.25 -9.06 11.25
CA LEU A 384 14.90 -9.15 12.58
C LEU A 384 15.76 -7.94 12.95
N ILE A 385 16.14 -7.13 11.98
CA ILE A 385 16.91 -5.89 12.20
C ILE A 385 16.02 -4.70 12.59
N GLU A 386 14.72 -4.77 12.34
CA GLU A 386 13.74 -3.74 12.63
C GLU A 386 13.30 -3.84 14.10
N ASP A 387 13.39 -2.75 14.82
CA ASP A 387 13.08 -2.70 16.26
C ASP A 387 11.69 -2.12 16.55
N SER A 388 11.13 -1.32 15.64
CA SER A 388 9.85 -0.64 15.85
C SER A 388 9.13 -0.26 14.56
N VAL A 389 7.81 -0.12 14.65
CA VAL A 389 6.99 0.49 13.60
C VAL A 389 6.95 2.00 13.81
N VAL A 390 7.28 2.75 12.77
CA VAL A 390 7.25 4.23 12.73
C VAL A 390 6.39 4.67 11.55
N PRO A 391 5.21 5.29 11.75
CA PRO A 391 4.25 5.55 10.69
C PRO A 391 4.66 6.71 9.78
N LEU A 392 5.75 6.53 9.03
CA LEU A 392 6.32 7.53 8.12
C LEU A 392 5.42 7.79 6.91
N LEU A 393 4.85 6.74 6.34
CA LEU A 393 4.00 6.83 5.14
C LEU A 393 2.75 7.71 5.38
N PRO A 394 1.91 7.44 6.39
CA PRO A 394 0.77 8.30 6.67
C PRO A 394 1.18 9.68 7.17
N ALA A 395 2.28 9.83 7.91
CA ALA A 395 2.77 11.15 8.33
C ALA A 395 3.13 12.06 7.13
N VAL A 396 3.56 11.47 6.01
CA VAL A 396 3.82 12.20 4.76
C VAL A 396 2.53 12.49 3.98
N LEU A 397 1.55 11.60 3.97
CA LEU A 397 0.44 11.65 3.00
C LEU A 397 -0.90 12.17 3.55
N ARG A 398 -1.18 12.00 4.87
CA ARG A 398 -2.51 12.22 5.45
C ARG A 398 -3.08 13.64 5.28
N GLU A 399 -2.25 14.65 5.16
CA GLU A 399 -2.72 16.03 4.96
C GLU A 399 -3.22 16.29 3.52
N SER A 400 -2.92 15.39 2.57
CA SER A 400 -3.31 15.52 1.17
C SER A 400 -4.30 14.47 0.69
N PHE A 401 -4.48 13.38 1.44
CA PHE A 401 -5.31 12.25 0.99
C PHE A 401 -6.14 11.66 2.13
N TRP A 402 -7.33 11.20 1.82
CA TRP A 402 -7.95 10.16 2.63
C TRP A 402 -7.18 8.88 2.39
N LEU A 403 -6.67 8.33 3.48
CA LEU A 403 -5.88 7.10 3.51
C LEU A 403 -6.73 6.00 4.14
N PHE A 404 -7.00 4.95 3.39
CA PHE A 404 -7.80 3.83 3.87
C PHE A 404 -6.91 2.62 4.20
N THR A 405 -7.28 1.90 5.26
CA THR A 405 -6.70 0.58 5.55
C THR A 405 -7.05 -0.43 4.45
N GLY A 406 -6.40 -1.58 4.46
CA GLY A 406 -6.97 -2.77 3.84
C GLY A 406 -8.30 -3.16 4.51
N PRO A 407 -9.05 -4.12 3.94
CA PRO A 407 -10.36 -4.53 4.49
C PRO A 407 -10.22 -5.08 5.90
N VAL A 408 -10.70 -4.34 6.92
CA VAL A 408 -10.55 -4.72 8.33
C VAL A 408 -11.36 -5.97 8.72
N ASN A 409 -12.34 -6.34 7.91
CA ASN A 409 -13.11 -7.59 8.10
C ASN A 409 -12.39 -8.85 7.60
N LEU A 410 -11.23 -8.71 6.96
CA LEU A 410 -10.38 -9.83 6.55
C LEU A 410 -9.14 -9.98 7.43
N THR A 411 -9.01 -9.19 8.49
CA THR A 411 -7.89 -9.24 9.43
C THR A 411 -8.16 -10.22 10.58
N SER A 412 -7.10 -10.74 11.19
CA SER A 412 -7.20 -11.67 12.32
C SER A 412 -7.54 -10.99 13.64
N ASP A 413 -7.22 -9.70 13.79
CA ASP A 413 -7.43 -8.92 15.04
C ASP A 413 -8.09 -7.58 14.71
N PHE A 414 -9.40 -7.61 14.61
CA PHE A 414 -10.24 -6.46 14.25
C PHE A 414 -10.04 -5.25 15.17
N ARG A 415 -9.96 -5.46 16.49
CA ARG A 415 -9.83 -4.36 17.47
C ARG A 415 -8.46 -3.69 17.37
N ARG A 416 -7.41 -4.46 17.25
CA ARG A 416 -6.05 -3.96 17.11
C ARG A 416 -5.86 -3.23 15.78
N GLU A 417 -6.53 -3.71 14.72
CA GLU A 417 -6.49 -3.05 13.41
C GLU A 417 -7.17 -1.69 13.42
N LEU A 418 -8.32 -1.56 14.10
CA LEU A 418 -8.97 -0.27 14.31
C LEU A 418 -8.12 0.68 15.16
N LEU A 419 -7.45 0.16 16.19
CA LEU A 419 -6.55 0.96 17.01
C LEU A 419 -5.35 1.47 16.20
N ARG A 420 -4.78 0.63 15.30
CA ARG A 420 -3.75 1.05 14.33
C ARG A 420 -4.27 2.12 13.37
N ALA A 421 -5.51 1.97 12.89
CA ALA A 421 -6.13 2.98 12.04
C ALA A 421 -6.19 4.35 12.76
N VAL A 422 -6.59 4.37 14.02
CA VAL A 422 -6.56 5.59 14.85
C VAL A 422 -5.13 6.12 15.03
N ASP A 423 -4.19 5.25 15.41
CA ASP A 423 -2.78 5.62 15.66
C ASP A 423 -2.13 6.28 14.44
N TYR A 424 -2.40 5.74 13.26
CA TYR A 424 -1.76 6.18 12.03
C TYR A 424 -2.59 7.22 11.24
N GLY A 425 -3.81 7.51 11.70
CA GLY A 425 -4.71 8.45 11.02
C GLY A 425 -5.25 7.92 9.71
N LEU A 426 -5.57 6.62 9.67
CA LEU A 426 -6.18 5.92 8.54
C LEU A 426 -7.69 5.76 8.76
N PHE A 427 -8.44 5.60 7.69
CA PHE A 427 -9.88 5.37 7.73
C PHE A 427 -10.21 3.91 7.42
N PRO A 428 -11.25 3.33 8.06
CA PRO A 428 -11.57 1.93 7.90
C PRO A 428 -12.14 1.62 6.51
N SER A 429 -11.78 0.45 6.00
CA SER A 429 -12.29 -0.13 4.77
C SER A 429 -12.86 -1.52 5.03
N PHE A 430 -13.92 -1.88 4.29
CA PHE A 430 -14.54 -3.20 4.36
C PHE A 430 -14.81 -3.76 2.98
N TYR A 431 -14.67 -5.08 2.85
CA TYR A 431 -15.14 -5.84 1.70
C TYR A 431 -16.51 -6.43 2.01
N ILE A 432 -17.52 -6.19 1.17
CA ILE A 432 -18.92 -6.50 1.49
C ILE A 432 -19.57 -7.33 0.39
N THR A 433 -20.34 -8.33 0.85
CA THR A 433 -21.30 -9.08 0.04
C THR A 433 -22.65 -9.13 0.78
N SER A 434 -23.77 -9.16 0.06
CA SER A 434 -25.07 -9.44 0.66
C SER A 434 -25.26 -10.93 0.91
N GLU A 435 -24.64 -11.75 0.07
CA GLU A 435 -24.67 -13.19 0.15
C GLU A 435 -23.49 -13.73 0.99
N SER A 436 -23.66 -14.96 1.50
CA SER A 436 -22.64 -15.61 2.31
C SER A 436 -21.33 -15.83 1.53
N SER A 437 -20.20 -15.49 2.15
CA SER A 437 -18.84 -15.73 1.63
C SER A 437 -18.53 -17.21 1.38
N MET A 438 -19.32 -18.14 1.94
CA MET A 438 -19.21 -19.58 1.64
C MET A 438 -19.41 -19.89 0.15
N LYS A 439 -20.13 -19.03 -0.59
CA LYS A 439 -20.28 -19.18 -2.05
C LYS A 439 -18.97 -18.90 -2.82
N LEU A 440 -17.97 -18.32 -2.18
CA LEU A 440 -16.70 -17.96 -2.79
C LEU A 440 -15.59 -19.03 -2.60
N VAL A 441 -15.84 -20.05 -1.77
CA VAL A 441 -14.80 -21.06 -1.38
C VAL A 441 -14.19 -21.77 -2.59
N GLU A 442 -15.00 -22.10 -3.61
CA GLU A 442 -14.55 -22.78 -4.84
C GLU A 442 -14.27 -21.81 -6.00
N THR A 443 -14.14 -20.51 -5.69
CA THR A 443 -13.84 -19.47 -6.69
C THR A 443 -12.40 -18.96 -6.55
N ALA A 444 -11.99 -18.11 -7.49
CA ALA A 444 -10.70 -17.43 -7.40
C ALA A 444 -10.63 -16.37 -6.29
N SER A 445 -11.77 -16.03 -5.68
CA SER A 445 -11.93 -15.08 -4.57
C SER A 445 -12.15 -15.78 -3.22
N SER A 446 -11.60 -16.98 -3.03
CA SER A 446 -11.72 -17.74 -1.77
C SER A 446 -11.04 -17.08 -0.55
N ASP A 447 -10.16 -16.13 -0.80
CA ASP A 447 -9.55 -15.25 0.20
C ASP A 447 -10.54 -14.26 0.83
N LEU A 448 -11.69 -14.01 0.20
CA LEU A 448 -12.77 -13.17 0.71
C LEU A 448 -13.71 -13.96 1.66
N PHE A 449 -13.12 -14.56 2.69
CA PHE A 449 -13.77 -15.54 3.59
C PHE A 449 -14.75 -14.93 4.60
N SER A 450 -14.79 -13.61 4.77
CA SER A 450 -15.58 -12.94 5.84
C SER A 450 -16.17 -11.61 5.34
N THR A 451 -17.07 -11.67 4.34
CA THR A 451 -17.58 -10.47 3.65
C THR A 451 -19.08 -10.24 3.81
N GLU A 452 -19.85 -11.22 4.30
CA GLU A 452 -21.30 -11.14 4.43
C GLU A 452 -21.74 -9.98 5.34
N TYR A 453 -22.52 -9.03 4.81
CA TYR A 453 -22.91 -7.79 5.50
C TYR A 453 -23.62 -8.02 6.83
N GLU A 454 -24.55 -8.99 6.88
CA GLU A 454 -25.33 -9.24 8.09
C GLU A 454 -24.44 -9.65 9.30
N ASN A 455 -23.29 -10.29 9.03
CA ASN A 455 -22.31 -10.64 10.07
C ASN A 455 -21.43 -9.44 10.50
N TRP A 456 -21.41 -8.39 9.69
CA TRP A 456 -20.53 -7.23 9.91
C TRP A 456 -21.28 -5.94 10.22
N ARG A 457 -22.57 -5.85 10.02
CA ARG A 457 -23.38 -4.64 10.14
C ARG A 457 -23.07 -3.83 11.40
N GLU A 458 -23.17 -4.45 12.58
CA GLU A 458 -22.91 -3.79 13.86
C GLU A 458 -21.42 -3.43 14.05
N LYS A 459 -20.52 -4.26 13.50
CA LYS A 459 -19.07 -4.00 13.58
C LYS A 459 -18.63 -2.87 12.65
N ILE A 460 -19.29 -2.66 11.51
CA ILE A 460 -19.04 -1.53 10.61
C ILE A 460 -19.44 -0.22 11.30
N GLU A 461 -20.62 -0.17 11.88
CA GLU A 461 -21.09 0.97 12.67
C GLU A 461 -20.13 1.28 13.83
N PHE A 462 -19.77 0.23 14.59
CA PHE A 462 -18.78 0.34 15.68
C PHE A 462 -17.42 0.87 15.18
N ALA A 463 -16.90 0.34 14.07
CA ALA A 463 -15.62 0.76 13.52
C ALA A 463 -15.62 2.23 13.06
N TYR A 464 -16.71 2.65 12.40
CA TYR A 464 -16.90 4.03 12.01
C TYR A 464 -16.97 4.96 13.24
N ASP A 465 -17.77 4.64 14.24
CA ASP A 465 -17.91 5.41 15.48
C ASP A 465 -16.57 5.48 16.23
N PHE A 466 -15.87 4.35 16.35
CA PHE A 466 -14.57 4.26 17.04
C PHE A 466 -13.52 5.15 16.37
N VAL A 467 -13.38 5.09 15.03
CA VAL A 467 -12.38 5.90 14.31
C VAL A 467 -12.81 7.36 14.22
N SER A 468 -14.10 7.64 14.06
CA SER A 468 -14.62 9.01 13.94
C SER A 468 -14.39 9.80 15.22
N LYS A 469 -14.74 9.25 16.38
CA LYS A 469 -14.52 9.89 17.69
C LYS A 469 -13.04 10.20 17.97
N ALA A 470 -12.15 9.38 17.43
CA ALA A 470 -10.71 9.61 17.60
C ALA A 470 -10.20 10.71 16.66
N LEU A 471 -10.60 10.67 15.38
CA LEU A 471 -9.92 11.42 14.32
C LEU A 471 -10.65 12.69 13.88
N GLU A 472 -11.93 12.90 14.22
CA GLU A 472 -12.69 14.07 13.77
C GLU A 472 -12.02 15.42 14.08
N ASN A 473 -11.35 15.52 15.24
CA ASN A 473 -10.61 16.72 15.64
C ASN A 473 -9.19 16.80 15.09
N THR A 474 -8.72 15.79 14.34
CA THR A 474 -7.37 15.75 13.77
C THR A 474 -7.34 15.87 12.24
N LEU A 475 -8.52 16.00 11.61
CA LEU A 475 -8.65 16.18 10.18
C LEU A 475 -7.96 17.48 9.76
N ASN A 476 -7.14 17.41 8.70
CA ASN A 476 -6.32 18.53 8.24
C ASN A 476 -5.29 19.06 9.27
N SER A 477 -5.00 18.31 10.33
CA SER A 477 -3.95 18.62 11.31
C SER A 477 -2.75 17.73 11.13
N ARG A 478 -1.56 18.32 11.25
CA ARG A 478 -0.29 17.58 11.13
C ARG A 478 0.03 16.86 12.43
N LEU A 479 0.48 15.61 12.34
CA LEU A 479 1.07 14.89 13.45
C LEU A 479 2.44 15.51 13.79
N VAL A 480 2.54 16.15 14.96
CA VAL A 480 3.78 16.79 15.44
C VAL A 480 4.67 15.77 16.15
N GLU A 481 4.07 14.90 16.96
CA GLU A 481 4.81 13.94 17.76
C GLU A 481 4.03 12.64 17.93
N ARG A 482 4.76 11.52 17.90
CA ARG A 482 4.28 10.22 18.35
C ARG A 482 5.32 9.62 19.26
N VAL A 483 4.96 9.38 20.53
CA VAL A 483 5.89 8.88 21.55
C VAL A 483 5.26 7.74 22.34
N GLU A 484 6.06 6.74 22.69
CA GLU A 484 5.68 5.71 23.65
C GLU A 484 5.87 6.27 25.07
N VAL A 485 4.75 6.60 25.73
CA VAL A 485 4.75 7.21 27.07
C VAL A 485 4.88 6.19 28.18
N ALA A 486 4.52 4.94 27.92
CA ALA A 486 4.76 3.76 28.75
C ALA A 486 4.67 2.52 27.85
N ALA A 487 5.10 1.35 28.34
CA ALA A 487 5.10 0.11 27.56
C ALA A 487 3.73 -0.17 26.92
N GLY A 488 3.66 -0.15 25.59
CA GLY A 488 2.45 -0.34 24.82
C GLY A 488 1.44 0.82 24.87
N LEU A 489 1.82 1.97 25.46
CA LEU A 489 1.03 3.20 25.44
C LEU A 489 1.68 4.24 24.55
N PHE A 490 0.99 4.66 23.50
CA PHE A 490 1.47 5.67 22.55
C PHE A 490 0.63 6.94 22.65
N ARG A 491 1.29 8.09 22.61
CA ARG A 491 0.62 9.40 22.51
C ARG A 491 0.97 10.07 21.21
N ASN A 492 -0.06 10.43 20.45
CA ASN A 492 0.00 11.24 19.25
C ASN A 492 -0.41 12.67 19.56
N THR A 493 0.41 13.64 19.22
CA THR A 493 0.13 15.07 19.40
C THR A 493 0.04 15.74 18.03
N TYR A 494 -1.00 16.54 17.84
CA TYR A 494 -1.27 17.25 16.60
C TYR A 494 -1.04 18.76 16.76
N ASP A 495 -0.76 19.46 15.65
CA ASP A 495 -0.43 20.89 15.64
C ASP A 495 -1.61 21.80 16.05
N ASN A 496 -2.83 21.30 16.07
CA ASN A 496 -4.00 21.99 16.60
C ASN A 496 -4.21 21.82 18.11
N GLY A 497 -3.28 21.17 18.81
CA GLY A 497 -3.34 20.92 20.26
C GLY A 497 -4.13 19.66 20.67
N THR A 498 -4.71 18.93 19.72
CA THR A 498 -5.33 17.63 20.00
C THR A 498 -4.26 16.60 20.33
N SER A 499 -4.48 15.78 21.34
CA SER A 499 -3.68 14.58 21.59
C SER A 499 -4.55 13.33 21.72
N ILE A 500 -4.04 12.20 21.23
CA ILE A 500 -4.67 10.88 21.32
C ILE A 500 -3.69 9.95 22.02
N THR A 501 -4.09 9.40 23.17
CA THR A 501 -3.29 8.40 23.88
C THR A 501 -3.93 7.03 23.68
N LEU A 502 -3.17 6.08 23.14
CA LEU A 502 -3.63 4.75 22.75
C LEU A 502 -3.03 3.67 23.65
N ASN A 503 -3.83 2.66 23.99
CA ASN A 503 -3.42 1.50 24.76
C ASN A 503 -3.46 0.23 23.90
N TYR A 504 -2.30 -0.30 23.52
CA TYR A 504 -2.15 -1.56 22.80
C TYR A 504 -2.12 -2.81 23.68
N ASN A 505 -2.18 -2.63 25.00
CA ASN A 505 -2.18 -3.74 25.96
C ASN A 505 -3.57 -4.40 26.06
N GLU A 506 -3.57 -5.67 26.45
CA GLU A 506 -4.78 -6.46 26.73
C GLU A 506 -5.38 -6.15 28.12
N ASN A 507 -4.78 -5.25 28.88
CA ASN A 507 -5.24 -4.81 30.21
C ASN A 507 -5.35 -3.28 30.24
N PRO A 508 -6.21 -2.72 31.12
CA PRO A 508 -6.22 -1.28 31.37
C PRO A 508 -4.83 -0.79 31.77
N ALA A 509 -4.44 0.38 31.27
CA ALA A 509 -3.14 0.95 31.55
C ALA A 509 -3.25 2.46 31.83
N ARG A 510 -2.24 3.04 32.49
CA ARG A 510 -2.25 4.46 32.89
C ARG A 510 -1.10 5.22 32.23
N ALA A 511 -1.45 6.40 31.71
CA ALA A 511 -0.49 7.41 31.26
C ALA A 511 -0.70 8.69 32.11
N GLY A 512 0.06 8.85 33.19
CA GLY A 512 -0.19 9.86 34.20
C GLY A 512 -1.53 9.60 34.92
N ASP A 513 -2.42 10.59 34.88
CA ASP A 513 -3.76 10.50 35.49
C ASP A 513 -4.81 9.84 34.58
N LEU A 514 -4.47 9.60 33.29
CA LEU A 514 -5.37 8.98 32.31
C LEU A 514 -5.36 7.44 32.50
N GLU A 515 -6.54 6.86 32.69
CA GLU A 515 -6.76 5.42 32.63
C GLU A 515 -7.39 5.07 31.28
N ILE A 516 -6.79 4.13 30.56
CA ILE A 516 -7.17 3.80 29.18
C ILE A 516 -7.49 2.31 29.12
N GLU A 517 -8.69 1.99 28.68
CA GLU A 517 -9.16 0.63 28.49
C GLU A 517 -8.29 -0.18 27.51
N PRO A 518 -8.32 -1.53 27.58
CA PRO A 518 -7.62 -2.39 26.66
C PRO A 518 -7.99 -2.12 25.20
N LEU A 519 -7.00 -2.11 24.31
CA LEU A 519 -7.18 -1.89 22.86
C LEU A 519 -8.12 -0.70 22.56
N SER A 520 -7.86 0.43 23.25
CA SER A 520 -8.67 1.63 23.20
C SER A 520 -7.80 2.89 23.27
N TYR A 521 -8.42 4.05 23.32
CA TYR A 521 -7.75 5.34 23.33
C TYR A 521 -8.53 6.37 24.17
N VAL A 522 -7.84 7.48 24.48
CA VAL A 522 -8.44 8.71 25.04
C VAL A 522 -8.02 9.89 24.17
N VAL A 523 -8.97 10.76 23.86
CA VAL A 523 -8.73 12.01 23.12
C VAL A 523 -8.78 13.19 24.09
N GLU A 524 -7.77 14.04 24.03
CA GLU A 524 -7.70 15.31 24.76
C GLU A 524 -7.62 16.45 23.75
N VAL A 525 -8.52 17.41 23.83
CA VAL A 525 -8.55 18.59 22.97
C VAL A 525 -8.19 19.80 23.84
N ASN A 526 -6.97 20.29 23.72
CA ASN A 526 -6.56 21.51 24.35
C ASN A 526 -7.16 22.70 23.56
N ARG A 527 -8.14 23.36 24.17
CA ARG A 527 -8.79 24.55 23.59
C ARG A 527 -7.95 25.80 23.76
#